data_d1d9c18d0a69e655d0ec7dedf33b3b30
#
_entry.id   d1d9c18d0a69e655d0ec7dedf33b3b30
#
_cell.length_a   1.000
_cell.length_b   1.000
_cell.length_c   1.000
_cell.angle_alpha   90.00
_cell.angle_beta   90.00
_cell.angle_gamma   90.00
#
_symmetry.space_group_name_H-M   'P 1'
#
loop_
_entity.id
_entity.type
_entity.pdbx_description
1 polymer ?
#
loop_
_entity_poly.entity_id
_entity_poly.type
_entity_poly.pdbx_seq_one_letter_code
_entity_poly.pdbx_strand_id
1 'polypeptide(L)'
;ILFDQNGAVLKAGYKIAAGNGMSEITIMMDQAWLMDEERAYPVTIDPTVRIEKKQTTIDDAFVRSKDPNSSYGYNFSELEVGRNRPYQVCRTFLKFNTLPQLEKGAVITDARLNLYQYQFSADDGKGFRVSAHEVTGAWDQRTLTWNNQPSFKTEALDYLTLENTNKMAVPKTFDVTKLIRGWYNNPSSNHEI
;
A
#
# COMPACT_ATOMS: atom_id res chain seq x y z
N ILE A 1 12.92 11.85 6.65
CA ILE A 1 14.07 11.25 7.36
C ILE A 1 15.31 11.53 6.52
N LEU A 2 16.43 11.86 7.19
CA LEU A 2 17.75 11.85 6.58
C LEU A 2 18.51 10.64 7.09
N PHE A 3 19.33 10.05 6.24
CA PHE A 3 20.28 9.03 6.65
C PHE A 3 21.59 9.19 5.90
N ASP A 4 22.68 8.86 6.56
CA ASP A 4 23.99 8.83 5.95
C ASP A 4 24.31 7.46 5.31
N GLN A 5 25.45 7.34 4.65
CA GLN A 5 25.85 6.12 3.96
C GLN A 5 26.00 4.91 4.93
N ASN A 6 26.25 5.14 6.21
CA ASN A 6 26.35 4.11 7.25
C ASN A 6 25.02 3.82 7.94
N GLY A 7 23.93 4.50 7.56
CA GLY A 7 22.60 4.30 8.11
C GLY A 7 22.32 5.07 9.40
N ALA A 8 23.17 6.04 9.79
CA ALA A 8 22.85 6.94 10.90
C ALA A 8 21.71 7.88 10.50
N VAL A 9 20.67 7.99 11.34
CA VAL A 9 19.39 8.63 11.02
C VAL A 9 19.18 9.92 11.77
N LEU A 10 18.68 10.96 11.06
CA LEU A 10 18.18 12.20 11.64
C LEU A 10 16.72 12.44 11.23
N LYS A 11 15.88 12.84 12.18
CA LYS A 11 14.55 13.39 11.88
C LYS A 11 14.69 14.86 11.49
N ALA A 12 14.47 15.17 10.20
CA ALA A 12 14.43 16.54 9.73
C ALA A 12 13.13 17.24 10.12
N GLY A 13 13.20 18.53 10.41
CA GLY A 13 12.03 19.41 10.40
C GLY A 13 11.70 19.81 8.95
N TYR A 14 10.44 20.24 8.71
CA TYR A 14 10.08 20.80 7.42
C TYR A 14 9.12 21.98 7.59
N LYS A 15 9.18 22.93 6.65
CA LYS A 15 8.20 24.02 6.50
C LYS A 15 7.55 23.88 5.15
N ILE A 16 6.25 24.12 5.08
CA ILE A 16 5.48 24.15 3.85
C ILE A 16 5.01 25.58 3.64
N ALA A 17 5.36 26.18 2.52
CA ALA A 17 4.81 27.44 2.04
C ALA A 17 3.95 27.16 0.80
N ALA A 18 2.70 27.62 0.79
CA ALA A 18 1.80 27.51 -0.35
C ALA A 18 1.65 28.87 -1.03
N GLY A 19 1.85 28.93 -2.35
CA GLY A 19 1.67 30.13 -3.15
C GLY A 19 1.54 29.82 -4.64
N ASN A 20 0.67 30.55 -5.35
CA ASN A 20 0.53 30.49 -6.83
C ASN A 20 0.34 29.07 -7.42
N GLY A 21 -0.38 28.19 -6.74
CA GLY A 21 -0.65 26.83 -7.21
C GLY A 21 0.52 25.85 -7.03
N MET A 22 1.61 26.30 -6.42
CA MET A 22 2.77 25.46 -6.03
C MET A 22 2.94 25.46 -4.51
N SER A 23 3.46 24.36 -3.99
CA SER A 23 3.87 24.26 -2.59
C SER A 23 5.39 24.11 -2.54
N GLU A 24 6.04 24.96 -1.76
CA GLU A 24 7.45 24.86 -1.46
C GLU A 24 7.62 24.12 -0.13
N ILE A 25 8.47 23.09 -0.13
CA ILE A 25 8.82 22.34 1.08
C ILE A 25 10.30 22.64 1.38
N THR A 26 10.53 23.34 2.48
CA THR A 26 11.88 23.56 3.01
C THR A 26 12.18 22.48 4.06
N ILE A 27 13.23 21.69 3.82
CA ILE A 27 13.70 20.70 4.78
C ILE A 27 14.75 21.35 5.67
N MET A 28 14.51 21.37 6.97
CA MET A 28 15.42 21.90 7.97
C MET A 28 16.24 20.77 8.57
N MET A 29 17.55 20.88 8.44
CA MET A 29 18.51 19.88 8.93
C MET A 29 19.33 20.46 10.09
N ASP A 30 19.67 19.61 11.03
CA ASP A 30 20.61 19.97 12.10
C ASP A 30 22.03 20.04 11.52
N GLN A 31 22.61 21.23 11.57
CA GLN A 31 23.95 21.47 11.03
C GLN A 31 25.03 20.71 11.83
N ALA A 32 24.87 20.59 13.15
CA ALA A 32 25.80 19.85 13.99
C ALA A 32 25.84 18.37 13.58
N TRP A 33 24.65 17.79 13.30
CA TRP A 33 24.57 16.41 12.82
C TRP A 33 25.23 16.22 11.44
N LEU A 34 25.05 17.20 10.54
CA LEU A 34 25.68 17.14 9.22
C LEU A 34 27.21 17.26 9.28
N MET A 35 27.73 18.07 10.19
CA MET A 35 29.16 18.34 10.33
C MET A 35 29.89 17.40 11.28
N ASP A 36 29.24 16.40 11.79
CA ASP A 36 29.82 15.39 12.65
C ASP A 36 30.94 14.63 11.91
N GLU A 37 32.11 14.48 12.54
CA GLU A 37 33.28 13.79 11.95
C GLU A 37 33.01 12.32 11.61
N GLU A 38 32.05 11.69 12.29
CA GLU A 38 31.63 10.31 12.01
C GLU A 38 30.61 10.21 10.86
N ARG A 39 30.20 11.33 10.26
CA ARG A 39 29.19 11.34 9.21
C ARG A 39 29.72 10.77 7.90
N ALA A 40 29.07 9.72 7.42
CA ALA A 40 29.39 9.12 6.13
C ALA A 40 28.56 9.73 4.99
N TYR A 41 29.22 10.40 4.06
CA TYR A 41 28.57 11.01 2.89
C TYR A 41 28.48 10.02 1.70
N PRO A 42 27.46 10.13 0.83
CA PRO A 42 26.41 11.15 0.82
C PRO A 42 25.34 10.97 1.90
N VAL A 43 24.76 12.08 2.36
CA VAL A 43 23.52 12.07 3.16
C VAL A 43 22.34 12.03 2.20
N THR A 44 21.43 11.10 2.43
CA THR A 44 20.20 10.93 1.62
C THR A 44 19.01 11.52 2.35
N ILE A 45 18.20 12.28 1.64
CA ILE A 45 16.88 12.74 2.09
C ILE A 45 15.86 11.74 1.59
N ASP A 46 15.13 11.10 2.50
CA ASP A 46 14.04 10.19 2.16
C ASP A 46 12.70 10.90 2.41
N PRO A 47 12.07 11.45 1.37
CA PRO A 47 10.71 11.96 1.49
C PRO A 47 9.73 10.79 1.54
N THR A 48 9.14 10.53 2.71
CA THR A 48 8.05 9.56 2.81
C THR A 48 6.78 10.17 2.21
N VAL A 49 6.26 9.56 1.16
CA VAL A 49 4.96 9.89 0.58
C VAL A 49 3.93 8.91 1.12
N ARG A 50 2.82 9.43 1.66
CA ARG A 50 1.72 8.63 2.16
C ARG A 50 0.45 8.89 1.35
N ILE A 51 -0.13 7.84 0.80
CA ILE A 51 -1.45 7.86 0.17
C ILE A 51 -2.44 7.29 1.17
N GLU A 52 -3.44 8.09 1.54
CA GLU A 52 -4.52 7.64 2.41
C GLU A 52 -5.80 7.43 1.60
N LYS A 53 -6.61 6.47 2.03
CA LYS A 53 -7.91 6.23 1.41
C LYS A 53 -8.79 7.48 1.53
N LYS A 54 -9.10 8.06 0.38
CA LYS A 54 -10.20 9.03 0.19
C LYS A 54 -11.06 8.47 -0.95
N GLN A 55 -12.34 8.80 -0.98
CA GLN A 55 -13.28 8.30 -2.00
C GLN A 55 -12.81 8.46 -3.46
N THR A 56 -11.86 9.35 -3.73
CA THR A 56 -11.36 9.65 -5.07
C THR A 56 -9.97 9.13 -5.37
N THR A 57 -9.25 8.59 -4.37
CA THR A 57 -7.84 8.20 -4.51
C THR A 57 -7.61 6.70 -4.55
N ILE A 58 -8.47 5.94 -3.91
CA ILE A 58 -8.38 4.48 -3.84
C ILE A 58 -9.77 3.90 -4.04
N ASP A 59 -9.93 3.08 -5.06
CA ASP A 59 -11.07 2.20 -5.22
C ASP A 59 -10.77 0.88 -4.51
N ASP A 60 -11.76 0.32 -3.86
CA ASP A 60 -11.64 -0.97 -3.20
C ASP A 60 -12.92 -1.79 -3.34
N ALA A 61 -12.75 -3.08 -3.47
CA ALA A 61 -13.85 -4.03 -3.52
C ALA A 61 -13.39 -5.41 -3.07
N PHE A 62 -14.33 -6.26 -2.71
CA PHE A 62 -14.06 -7.67 -2.53
C PHE A 62 -15.08 -8.52 -3.30
N VAL A 63 -14.73 -9.77 -3.53
CA VAL A 63 -15.58 -10.74 -4.22
C VAL A 63 -15.69 -12.03 -3.43
N ARG A 64 -16.83 -12.70 -3.50
CA ARG A 64 -17.10 -13.97 -2.85
C ARG A 64 -17.42 -15.04 -3.86
N SER A 65 -16.77 -16.20 -3.80
CA SER A 65 -17.05 -17.29 -4.75
C SER A 65 -18.44 -17.92 -4.58
N LYS A 66 -19.05 -17.75 -3.41
CA LYS A 66 -20.42 -18.20 -3.15
C LYS A 66 -21.46 -17.34 -3.84
N ASP A 67 -21.22 -16.05 -3.99
CA ASP A 67 -22.13 -15.08 -4.56
C ASP A 67 -21.55 -14.48 -5.85
N PRO A 68 -21.35 -15.32 -6.90
CA PRO A 68 -20.45 -15.01 -8.00
C PRO A 68 -20.89 -13.84 -8.90
N ASN A 69 -22.13 -13.40 -8.80
CA ASN A 69 -22.68 -12.28 -9.56
C ASN A 69 -22.92 -11.02 -8.69
N SER A 70 -22.59 -11.07 -7.39
CA SER A 70 -22.79 -9.93 -6.48
C SER A 70 -21.55 -9.04 -6.44
N SER A 71 -21.76 -7.72 -6.43
CA SER A 71 -20.70 -6.72 -6.26
C SER A 71 -20.65 -6.25 -4.82
N TYR A 72 -19.44 -6.17 -4.25
CA TYR A 72 -19.15 -5.77 -2.88
C TYR A 72 -18.13 -4.62 -2.84
N GLY A 73 -18.30 -3.64 -3.72
CA GLY A 73 -17.54 -2.40 -3.70
C GLY A 73 -18.33 -1.25 -3.07
N TYR A 74 -17.96 -0.06 -3.28
CA TYR A 74 -18.52 1.27 -2.99
C TYR A 74 -19.29 1.50 -1.66
N ASN A 75 -20.13 0.56 -1.21
CA ASN A 75 -20.99 0.72 -0.03
C ASN A 75 -20.54 -0.10 1.18
N PHE A 76 -19.38 -0.74 1.10
CA PHE A 76 -18.85 -1.55 2.18
C PHE A 76 -17.71 -0.83 2.89
N SER A 77 -17.77 -0.83 4.22
CA SER A 77 -16.74 -0.21 5.08
C SER A 77 -15.56 -1.14 5.37
N GLU A 78 -15.71 -2.42 5.07
CA GLU A 78 -14.73 -3.47 5.36
C GLU A 78 -14.44 -4.29 4.12
N LEU A 79 -13.24 -4.85 4.07
CA LEU A 79 -12.78 -5.74 3.01
C LEU A 79 -12.63 -7.16 3.55
N GLU A 80 -12.91 -8.14 2.71
CA GLU A 80 -12.83 -9.54 3.09
C GLU A 80 -11.79 -10.29 2.26
N VAL A 81 -10.97 -11.08 2.94
CA VAL A 81 -9.97 -11.93 2.31
C VAL A 81 -9.86 -13.27 3.02
N GLY A 82 -9.60 -14.32 2.24
CA GLY A 82 -9.36 -15.65 2.76
C GLY A 82 -10.42 -16.67 2.36
N ARG A 83 -10.55 -17.73 3.19
CA ARG A 83 -11.53 -18.79 2.96
C ARG A 83 -12.30 -19.06 4.25
N ASN A 84 -13.60 -18.96 4.19
CA ASN A 84 -14.49 -19.34 5.28
C ASN A 84 -15.68 -20.16 4.77
N ARG A 85 -16.37 -20.87 5.67
CA ARG A 85 -17.49 -21.73 5.28
C ARG A 85 -18.66 -20.96 4.67
N PRO A 86 -19.13 -19.81 5.23
CA PRO A 86 -20.31 -19.15 4.68
C PRO A 86 -20.07 -18.60 3.26
N TYR A 87 -18.90 -18.05 2.98
CA TYR A 87 -18.62 -17.31 1.75
C TYR A 87 -17.61 -17.99 0.81
N GLN A 88 -17.08 -19.15 1.21
CA GLN A 88 -16.06 -19.92 0.50
C GLN A 88 -14.76 -19.13 0.34
N VAL A 89 -14.43 -18.65 -0.86
CA VAL A 89 -13.23 -17.86 -1.10
C VAL A 89 -13.58 -16.40 -1.27
N CYS A 90 -12.91 -15.53 -0.50
CA CYS A 90 -13.00 -14.08 -0.63
C CYS A 90 -11.67 -13.53 -1.14
N ARG A 91 -11.73 -12.57 -2.07
CA ARG A 91 -10.58 -11.83 -2.59
C ARG A 91 -10.87 -10.35 -2.52
N THR A 92 -9.88 -9.58 -2.12
CA THR A 92 -9.93 -8.11 -2.07
C THR A 92 -9.12 -7.53 -3.20
N PHE A 93 -9.61 -6.45 -3.78
CA PHE A 93 -8.97 -5.68 -4.84
C PHE A 93 -8.82 -4.23 -4.40
N LEU A 94 -7.65 -3.65 -4.64
CA LEU A 94 -7.32 -2.27 -4.35
C LEU A 94 -6.75 -1.60 -5.59
N LYS A 95 -7.23 -0.39 -5.88
CA LYS A 95 -6.82 0.40 -7.03
C LYS A 95 -6.43 1.81 -6.59
N PHE A 96 -5.23 2.20 -6.96
CA PHE A 96 -4.70 3.54 -6.70
C PHE A 96 -4.92 4.41 -7.93
N ASN A 97 -6.01 5.19 -7.95
CA ASN A 97 -6.42 6.00 -9.10
C ASN A 97 -5.39 7.07 -9.48
N THR A 98 -4.61 7.53 -8.51
CA THR A 98 -3.53 8.50 -8.73
C THR A 98 -2.33 8.14 -7.87
N LEU A 99 -1.17 8.05 -8.50
CA LEU A 99 0.10 7.99 -7.80
C LEU A 99 0.69 9.41 -7.65
N PRO A 100 1.37 9.72 -6.54
CA PRO A 100 2.04 11.00 -6.38
C PRO A 100 3.08 11.21 -7.47
N GLN A 101 3.22 12.45 -7.92
CA GLN A 101 4.29 12.79 -8.84
C GLN A 101 5.61 12.82 -8.05
N LEU A 102 6.60 12.05 -8.51
CA LEU A 102 7.95 12.06 -7.95
C LEU A 102 8.84 13.07 -8.67
N GLU A 103 9.80 13.60 -7.95
CA GLU A 103 10.82 14.45 -8.55
C GLU A 103 11.70 13.67 -9.55
N LYS A 104 12.25 14.40 -10.51
CA LYS A 104 13.14 13.79 -11.50
C LYS A 104 14.38 13.18 -10.82
N GLY A 105 14.60 11.90 -11.04
CA GLY A 105 15.72 11.16 -10.45
C GLY A 105 15.43 10.56 -9.08
N ALA A 106 14.22 10.72 -8.55
CA ALA A 106 13.80 10.03 -7.32
C ALA A 106 13.88 8.50 -7.47
N VAL A 107 14.39 7.85 -6.45
CA VAL A 107 14.48 6.39 -6.36
C VAL A 107 13.56 5.91 -5.24
N ILE A 108 12.65 5.00 -5.57
CA ILE A 108 11.79 4.37 -4.56
C ILE A 108 12.60 3.30 -3.86
N THR A 109 12.97 3.52 -2.61
CA THR A 109 13.74 2.58 -1.80
C THR A 109 12.83 1.55 -1.11
N ASP A 110 11.66 2.01 -0.67
CA ASP A 110 10.66 1.22 0.05
C ASP A 110 9.24 1.67 -0.30
N ALA A 111 8.32 0.72 -0.45
CA ALA A 111 6.90 1.00 -0.60
C ALA A 111 6.08 -0.05 0.16
N ARG A 112 5.16 0.40 0.99
CA ARG A 112 4.39 -0.43 1.91
C ARG A 112 2.89 -0.22 1.73
N LEU A 113 2.15 -1.32 1.58
CA LEU A 113 0.70 -1.33 1.67
C LEU A 113 0.32 -1.65 3.12
N ASN A 114 -0.23 -0.65 3.82
CA ASN A 114 -0.65 -0.78 5.21
C ASN A 114 -2.15 -0.98 5.29
N LEU A 115 -2.57 -2.07 5.87
CA LEU A 115 -3.95 -2.44 6.13
C LEU A 115 -4.17 -2.70 7.63
N TYR A 116 -5.41 -2.81 8.05
CA TYR A 116 -5.75 -3.13 9.43
C TYR A 116 -6.67 -4.34 9.46
N GLN A 117 -6.29 -5.35 10.22
CA GLN A 117 -7.14 -6.50 10.50
C GLN A 117 -8.12 -6.15 11.62
N TYR A 118 -9.41 -6.12 11.31
CA TYR A 118 -10.46 -5.82 12.29
C TYR A 118 -11.07 -7.08 12.89
N GLN A 119 -11.25 -8.10 12.09
CA GLN A 119 -11.86 -9.36 12.50
C GLN A 119 -11.06 -10.54 11.95
N PHE A 120 -11.21 -11.66 12.63
CA PHE A 120 -10.68 -12.93 12.22
C PHE A 120 -11.71 -14.02 12.48
N SER A 121 -11.95 -14.85 11.49
CA SER A 121 -12.78 -16.03 11.62
C SER A 121 -12.11 -17.20 10.92
N ALA A 122 -11.73 -18.21 11.68
CA ALA A 122 -11.25 -19.47 11.16
C ALA A 122 -11.89 -20.61 11.95
N ASP A 123 -12.29 -21.67 11.26
CA ASP A 123 -12.99 -22.81 11.86
C ASP A 123 -12.17 -23.53 12.93
N ASP A 124 -10.84 -23.51 12.80
CA ASP A 124 -9.91 -24.18 13.72
C ASP A 124 -9.14 -23.23 14.65
N GLY A 125 -9.47 -21.91 14.58
CA GLY A 125 -8.80 -20.88 15.38
C GLY A 125 -7.34 -20.62 15.00
N LYS A 126 -6.81 -21.32 13.99
CA LYS A 126 -5.44 -21.14 13.52
C LYS A 126 -5.34 -19.98 12.56
N GLY A 127 -4.18 -19.31 12.55
CA GLY A 127 -3.86 -18.31 11.57
C GLY A 127 -3.82 -18.88 10.15
N PHE A 128 -4.07 -18.04 9.16
CA PHE A 128 -3.90 -18.39 7.75
C PHE A 128 -3.08 -17.33 7.02
N ARG A 129 -2.37 -17.80 6.00
CA ARG A 129 -1.53 -16.93 5.18
C ARG A 129 -2.36 -16.32 4.06
N VAL A 130 -2.23 -14.99 3.89
CA VAL A 130 -2.73 -14.22 2.75
C VAL A 130 -1.57 -13.69 1.95
N SER A 131 -1.78 -13.45 0.67
CA SER A 131 -0.78 -12.95 -0.27
C SER A 131 -1.30 -11.75 -1.03
N ALA A 132 -0.42 -10.79 -1.33
CA ALA A 132 -0.66 -9.71 -2.26
C ALA A 132 -0.17 -10.10 -3.66
N HIS A 133 -0.94 -9.78 -4.68
CA HIS A 133 -0.62 -10.08 -6.08
C HIS A 133 -0.89 -8.86 -6.96
N GLU A 134 -0.07 -8.67 -7.99
CA GLU A 134 -0.30 -7.67 -9.01
C GLU A 134 -1.48 -8.08 -9.90
N VAL A 135 -2.47 -7.21 -10.02
CA VAL A 135 -3.61 -7.35 -10.94
C VAL A 135 -3.18 -6.95 -12.35
N THR A 136 -3.60 -7.71 -13.36
CA THR A 136 -3.17 -7.53 -14.76
C THR A 136 -4.28 -7.05 -15.71
N GLY A 137 -5.46 -6.75 -15.20
CA GLY A 137 -6.59 -6.29 -15.98
C GLY A 137 -7.38 -5.18 -15.28
N ALA A 138 -8.00 -4.32 -16.05
CA ALA A 138 -8.86 -3.26 -15.52
C ALA A 138 -10.12 -3.82 -14.84
N TRP A 139 -10.59 -3.12 -13.81
CA TRP A 139 -11.84 -3.42 -13.11
C TRP A 139 -12.49 -2.14 -12.58
N ASP A 140 -13.72 -2.23 -12.17
CA ASP A 140 -14.49 -1.14 -11.59
C ASP A 140 -15.13 -1.59 -10.28
N GLN A 141 -14.94 -0.81 -9.19
CA GLN A 141 -15.40 -1.17 -7.85
C GLN A 141 -16.92 -1.35 -7.73
N ARG A 142 -17.72 -0.76 -8.64
CA ARG A 142 -19.19 -0.83 -8.59
C ARG A 142 -19.74 -2.07 -9.25
N THR A 143 -18.97 -2.65 -10.18
CA THR A 143 -19.40 -3.77 -11.02
C THR A 143 -18.59 -5.04 -10.84
N LEU A 144 -17.51 -4.98 -10.04
CA LEU A 144 -16.65 -6.14 -9.78
C LEU A 144 -17.43 -7.26 -9.08
N THR A 145 -17.34 -8.45 -9.64
CA THR A 145 -17.95 -9.68 -9.10
C THR A 145 -16.93 -10.83 -9.18
N TRP A 146 -17.24 -11.96 -8.57
CA TRP A 146 -16.39 -13.14 -8.71
C TRP A 146 -16.23 -13.58 -10.16
N ASN A 147 -17.29 -13.48 -10.97
CA ASN A 147 -17.30 -13.95 -12.36
C ASN A 147 -16.55 -13.04 -13.33
N ASN A 148 -16.44 -11.74 -13.04
CA ASN A 148 -15.78 -10.76 -13.90
C ASN A 148 -14.47 -10.22 -13.31
N GLN A 149 -13.98 -10.81 -12.21
CA GLN A 149 -12.72 -10.37 -11.60
C GLN A 149 -11.56 -10.46 -12.61
N PRO A 150 -10.63 -9.50 -12.58
CA PRO A 150 -9.49 -9.48 -13.47
C PRO A 150 -8.50 -10.61 -13.15
N SER A 151 -7.65 -10.92 -14.10
CA SER A 151 -6.51 -11.78 -13.89
C SER A 151 -5.45 -11.10 -13.02
N PHE A 152 -4.62 -11.88 -12.35
CA PHE A 152 -3.50 -11.42 -11.54
C PHE A 152 -2.28 -12.32 -11.75
N LYS A 153 -1.10 -11.80 -11.44
CA LYS A 153 0.14 -12.60 -11.50
C LYS A 153 0.12 -13.66 -10.40
N THR A 154 0.51 -14.87 -10.76
CA THR A 154 0.58 -16.00 -9.81
C THR A 154 1.72 -15.84 -8.80
N GLU A 155 2.80 -15.14 -9.17
CA GLU A 155 3.88 -14.75 -8.25
C GLU A 155 3.34 -13.74 -7.26
N ALA A 156 3.44 -14.04 -5.97
CA ALA A 156 3.04 -13.11 -4.93
C ALA A 156 4.10 -12.02 -4.74
N LEU A 157 3.64 -10.82 -4.46
CA LEU A 157 4.49 -9.69 -4.07
C LEU A 157 5.04 -9.91 -2.65
N ASP A 158 4.15 -10.30 -1.75
CA ASP A 158 4.47 -10.55 -0.35
C ASP A 158 3.39 -11.40 0.32
N TYR A 159 3.65 -11.88 1.53
CA TYR A 159 2.76 -12.70 2.34
C TYR A 159 2.65 -12.18 3.76
N LEU A 160 1.45 -12.28 4.33
CA LEU A 160 1.30 -12.11 5.77
C LEU A 160 0.46 -13.25 6.37
N THR A 161 0.60 -13.42 7.69
CA THR A 161 -0.28 -14.29 8.47
C THR A 161 -1.33 -13.45 9.19
N LEU A 162 -2.61 -13.79 8.98
CA LEU A 162 -3.73 -13.30 9.76
C LEU A 162 -3.96 -14.28 10.91
N GLU A 163 -4.12 -13.76 12.11
CA GLU A 163 -4.26 -14.55 13.32
C GLU A 163 -5.43 -14.05 14.16
N ASN A 164 -5.99 -14.93 14.95
CA ASN A 164 -6.97 -14.53 15.94
C ASN A 164 -6.27 -13.68 17.00
N THR A 165 -6.62 -12.42 17.04
CA THR A 165 -6.13 -11.48 18.05
C THR A 165 -7.32 -10.93 18.82
N ASN A 166 -7.16 -10.79 20.13
CA ASN A 166 -8.17 -10.11 20.97
C ASN A 166 -8.14 -8.57 20.77
N LYS A 167 -7.41 -8.10 19.74
CA LYS A 167 -7.25 -6.68 19.45
C LYS A 167 -7.99 -6.33 18.17
N MET A 168 -8.71 -5.22 18.19
CA MET A 168 -9.24 -4.59 16.98
C MET A 168 -8.15 -3.76 16.29
N ALA A 169 -8.24 -3.63 14.97
CA ALA A 169 -7.36 -2.79 14.16
C ALA A 169 -5.85 -3.15 14.29
N VAL A 170 -5.52 -4.43 14.13
CA VAL A 170 -4.13 -4.88 14.13
C VAL A 170 -3.48 -4.50 12.79
N PRO A 171 -2.39 -3.71 12.79
CA PRO A 171 -1.72 -3.33 11.56
C PRO A 171 -1.11 -4.55 10.85
N LYS A 172 -1.27 -4.58 9.55
CA LYS A 172 -0.73 -5.59 8.63
C LYS A 172 -0.12 -4.87 7.43
N THR A 173 1.11 -5.21 7.09
CA THR A 173 1.89 -4.49 6.08
C THR A 173 2.46 -5.44 5.06
N PHE A 174 2.18 -5.20 3.77
CA PHE A 174 2.81 -5.89 2.65
C PHE A 174 3.93 -5.03 2.06
N ASP A 175 5.02 -5.66 1.68
CA ASP A 175 6.04 -5.06 0.83
C ASP A 175 5.56 -5.05 -0.63
N VAL A 176 5.37 -3.85 -1.18
CA VAL A 176 4.95 -3.65 -2.57
C VAL A 176 5.98 -2.86 -3.38
N THR A 177 7.20 -2.77 -2.88
CA THR A 177 8.28 -1.95 -3.47
C THR A 177 8.52 -2.30 -4.93
N LYS A 178 8.61 -3.60 -5.28
CA LYS A 178 8.83 -4.06 -6.66
C LYS A 178 7.69 -3.60 -7.59
N LEU A 179 6.46 -3.69 -7.12
CA LEU A 179 5.27 -3.29 -7.87
C LEU A 179 5.25 -1.77 -8.12
N ILE A 180 5.42 -0.98 -7.07
CA ILE A 180 5.39 0.48 -7.18
C ILE A 180 6.52 1.00 -8.08
N ARG A 181 7.73 0.45 -7.98
CA ARG A 181 8.81 0.74 -8.93
C ARG A 181 8.41 0.42 -10.38
N GLY A 182 7.73 -0.70 -10.59
CA GLY A 182 7.22 -1.08 -11.91
C GLY A 182 6.25 -0.05 -12.47
N TRP A 183 5.30 0.42 -11.68
CA TRP A 183 4.31 1.40 -12.10
C TRP A 183 4.91 2.77 -12.44
N TYR A 184 5.91 3.23 -11.69
CA TYR A 184 6.60 4.48 -12.03
C TYR A 184 7.48 4.37 -13.28
N ASN A 185 8.05 3.20 -13.54
CA ASN A 185 8.83 2.94 -14.77
C ASN A 185 7.93 2.77 -16.00
N ASN A 186 6.73 2.21 -15.81
CA ASN A 186 5.73 2.01 -16.85
C ASN A 186 4.32 2.31 -16.31
N PRO A 187 3.89 3.58 -16.35
CA PRO A 187 2.58 3.98 -15.80
C PRO A 187 1.38 3.24 -16.39
N SER A 188 1.49 2.71 -17.61
CA SER A 188 0.43 1.91 -18.21
C SER A 188 0.24 0.53 -17.58
N SER A 189 1.19 0.08 -16.76
CA SER A 189 1.10 -1.19 -16.01
C SER A 189 0.45 -1.04 -14.63
N ASN A 190 -0.01 0.16 -14.25
CA ASN A 190 -0.75 0.37 -13.01
C ASN A 190 -2.19 -0.15 -13.15
N HIS A 191 -2.35 -1.46 -12.97
CA HIS A 191 -3.66 -2.12 -12.96
C HIS A 191 -4.11 -2.53 -11.56
N GLU A 192 -3.19 -2.43 -10.52
CA GLU A 192 -3.65 -2.58 -9.13
C GLU A 192 -3.15 -3.86 -8.38
N ILE A 193 -3.61 -3.99 -7.16
CA ILE A 193 -3.30 -5.11 -6.23
C ILE A 193 -4.56 -5.85 -5.83
#